data_cb2ed0f18f87cced224cab8080950727
#
_entry.id   cb2ed0f18f87cced224cab8080950727
#
_cell.length_a   1.000
_cell.length_b   1.000
_cell.length_c   1.000
_cell.angle_alpha   90.00
_cell.angle_beta   90.00
_cell.angle_gamma   90.00
#
_symmetry.space_group_name_H-M   'P 1'
#
loop_
_entity.id
_entity.type
_entity.pdbx_description
1 polymer ?
#
loop_
_entity_poly.entity_id
_entity_poly.type
_entity_poly.pdbx_seq_one_letter_code
_entity_poly.pdbx_strand_id
1 'polypeptide(L)'
;IRGQSNIGLFREKHPKDAFIATIGNFDGLHLGHKEILKNMLSIAERKKLKRMVIFTEPHAKEFFAEEISSVEAPPRISPWRDKYLSLKKSGVDVAFFLKFNSNLKRMTPEIFADEILGNLQIRSLMIGDDFKFGKDRKGDFNFLVNWGKNKGVDVLKTETFKINDKRVSSTRIREALINNDFDEAK
;
A
#
# COMPACT_ATOMS: atom_id res chain seq x y z
N ILE A 1 -9.15 3.71 8.72
CA ILE A 1 -8.27 4.39 9.73
C ILE A 1 -7.63 5.58 9.04
N ARG A 2 -7.55 6.72 9.72
CA ARG A 2 -6.84 7.92 9.22
C ARG A 2 -5.76 8.33 10.21
N GLY A 3 -4.50 8.23 9.77
CA GLY A 3 -3.31 8.55 10.56
C GLY A 3 -2.93 7.46 11.56
N GLN A 4 -1.62 7.34 11.78
CA GLN A 4 -1.02 6.33 12.67
C GLN A 4 -1.38 6.53 14.15
N SER A 5 -1.69 7.74 14.57
CA SER A 5 -2.16 8.03 15.95
C SER A 5 -3.48 7.32 16.32
N ASN A 6 -4.25 6.87 15.34
CA ASN A 6 -5.51 6.18 15.56
C ASN A 6 -5.42 4.65 15.59
N ILE A 7 -4.22 4.07 15.51
CA ILE A 7 -4.01 2.62 15.55
C ILE A 7 -4.50 2.03 16.90
N GLY A 8 -4.23 2.70 18.01
CA GLY A 8 -4.70 2.26 19.35
C GLY A 8 -6.22 2.14 19.41
N LEU A 9 -6.93 3.21 19.06
CA LEU A 9 -8.40 3.23 19.00
C LEU A 9 -8.98 2.19 18.03
N PHE A 10 -8.30 1.96 16.92
CA PHE A 10 -8.70 0.93 15.96
C PHE A 10 -8.60 -0.47 16.59
N ARG A 11 -7.52 -0.79 17.28
CA ARG A 11 -7.33 -2.07 17.97
C ARG A 11 -8.40 -2.30 19.05
N GLU A 12 -8.71 -1.28 19.82
CA GLU A 12 -9.76 -1.34 20.86
C GLU A 12 -11.14 -1.66 20.24
N LYS A 13 -11.45 -1.10 19.09
CA LYS A 13 -12.71 -1.37 18.36
C LYS A 13 -12.74 -2.71 17.63
N HIS A 14 -11.58 -3.28 17.34
CA HIS A 14 -11.41 -4.50 16.57
C HIS A 14 -10.52 -5.54 17.27
N PRO A 15 -10.77 -5.87 18.56
CA PRO A 15 -9.83 -6.65 19.38
C PRO A 15 -9.62 -8.09 18.90
N LYS A 16 -10.59 -8.64 18.16
CA LYS A 16 -10.57 -10.04 17.68
C LYS A 16 -10.28 -10.14 16.18
N ASP A 17 -10.16 -9.01 15.47
CA ASP A 17 -9.92 -9.02 14.04
C ASP A 17 -8.46 -9.36 13.75
N ALA A 18 -8.24 -10.11 12.68
CA ALA A 18 -6.92 -10.38 12.12
C ALA A 18 -6.94 -10.08 10.62
N PHE A 19 -5.83 -9.57 10.10
CA PHE A 19 -5.81 -9.01 8.76
C PHE A 19 -4.77 -9.69 7.86
N ILE A 20 -5.14 -9.82 6.59
CA ILE A 20 -4.18 -9.80 5.50
C ILE A 20 -4.09 -8.36 5.01
N ALA A 21 -2.87 -7.85 4.88
CA ALA A 21 -2.64 -6.47 4.46
C ALA A 21 -1.79 -6.40 3.19
N THR A 22 -1.95 -5.32 2.44
CA THR A 22 -1.02 -4.91 1.39
C THR A 22 -0.70 -3.43 1.53
N ILE A 23 0.50 -3.04 1.11
CA ILE A 23 0.96 -1.65 1.16
C ILE A 23 1.26 -1.19 -0.26
N GLY A 24 0.68 -0.07 -0.65
CA GLY A 24 0.91 0.51 -1.97
C GLY A 24 0.14 1.81 -2.14
N ASN A 25 0.39 2.52 -3.22
CA ASN A 25 -0.30 3.80 -3.46
C ASN A 25 -1.72 3.64 -4.01
N PHE A 26 -1.99 2.54 -4.72
CA PHE A 26 -3.30 2.23 -5.32
C PHE A 26 -3.89 3.40 -6.12
N ASP A 27 -3.03 4.17 -6.79
CA ASP A 27 -3.46 5.29 -7.61
C ASP A 27 -3.98 4.79 -8.95
N GLY A 28 -5.25 5.14 -9.26
CA GLY A 28 -5.97 4.68 -10.44
C GLY A 28 -6.55 3.27 -10.35
N LEU A 29 -6.28 2.51 -9.28
CA LEU A 29 -6.73 1.11 -9.08
C LEU A 29 -6.69 0.26 -10.37
N HIS A 30 -5.57 0.31 -11.07
CA HIS A 30 -5.34 -0.35 -12.34
C HIS A 30 -5.39 -1.89 -12.24
N LEU A 31 -5.34 -2.59 -13.39
CA LEU A 31 -5.46 -4.05 -13.47
C LEU A 31 -4.48 -4.79 -12.56
N GLY A 32 -3.22 -4.32 -12.44
CA GLY A 32 -2.25 -4.88 -11.50
C GLY A 32 -2.69 -4.76 -10.04
N HIS A 33 -3.31 -3.65 -9.64
CA HIS A 33 -3.88 -3.52 -8.30
C HIS A 33 -5.08 -4.44 -8.09
N LYS A 34 -5.95 -4.59 -9.11
CA LYS A 34 -7.10 -5.51 -9.04
C LYS A 34 -6.65 -6.95 -8.87
N GLU A 35 -5.56 -7.36 -9.53
CA GLU A 35 -5.01 -8.71 -9.37
C GLU A 35 -4.45 -8.94 -7.96
N ILE A 36 -3.74 -7.96 -7.39
CA ILE A 36 -3.30 -8.02 -5.99
C ILE A 36 -4.50 -8.19 -5.05
N LEU A 37 -5.57 -7.41 -5.24
CA LEU A 37 -6.78 -7.50 -4.40
C LEU A 37 -7.49 -8.83 -4.56
N LYS A 38 -7.54 -9.40 -5.76
CA LYS A 38 -8.11 -10.73 -6.04
C LYS A 38 -7.33 -11.82 -5.31
N ASN A 39 -6.00 -11.79 -5.39
CA ASN A 39 -5.14 -12.74 -4.69
C ASN A 39 -5.27 -12.60 -3.18
N MET A 40 -5.35 -11.36 -2.68
CA MET A 40 -5.60 -11.07 -1.27
C MET A 40 -6.95 -11.64 -0.80
N LEU A 41 -8.00 -11.54 -1.62
CA LEU A 41 -9.32 -12.12 -1.31
C LEU A 41 -9.24 -13.63 -1.13
N SER A 42 -8.63 -14.35 -2.06
CA SER A 42 -8.45 -15.82 -2.00
C SER A 42 -7.71 -16.25 -0.72
N ILE A 43 -6.64 -15.55 -0.34
CA ILE A 43 -5.90 -15.86 0.89
C ILE A 43 -6.73 -15.50 2.13
N ALA A 44 -7.43 -14.37 2.11
CA ALA A 44 -8.28 -13.92 3.19
C ALA A 44 -9.37 -14.94 3.54
N GLU A 45 -10.06 -15.48 2.53
CA GLU A 45 -11.09 -16.50 2.69
C GLU A 45 -10.52 -17.78 3.29
N ARG A 46 -9.42 -18.29 2.74
CA ARG A 46 -8.76 -19.52 3.21
C ARG A 46 -8.27 -19.41 4.65
N LYS A 47 -7.74 -18.25 5.04
CA LYS A 47 -7.18 -18.01 6.39
C LYS A 47 -8.17 -17.34 7.35
N LYS A 48 -9.39 -17.05 6.92
CA LYS A 48 -10.41 -16.33 7.69
C LYS A 48 -9.92 -14.97 8.19
N LEU A 49 -9.24 -14.22 7.33
CA LEU A 49 -8.71 -12.90 7.62
C LEU A 49 -9.55 -11.80 6.98
N LYS A 50 -9.59 -10.62 7.60
CA LYS A 50 -10.11 -9.40 6.98
C LYS A 50 -9.03 -8.77 6.09
N ARG A 51 -9.45 -7.98 5.09
CA ARG A 51 -8.58 -7.36 4.08
C ARG A 51 -8.29 -5.92 4.43
N MET A 52 -7.01 -5.59 4.53
CA MET A 52 -6.53 -4.23 4.82
C MET A 52 -5.65 -3.72 3.68
N VAL A 53 -5.92 -2.53 3.20
CA VAL A 53 -5.03 -1.80 2.29
C VAL A 53 -4.45 -0.61 3.01
N ILE A 54 -3.13 -0.51 3.03
CA ILE A 54 -2.37 0.58 3.65
C ILE A 54 -1.78 1.45 2.54
N PHE A 55 -2.02 2.75 2.59
CA PHE A 55 -1.44 3.71 1.65
C PHE A 55 -1.17 5.06 2.30
N THR A 56 -0.23 5.80 1.75
CA THR A 56 0.14 7.11 2.29
C THR A 56 -0.76 8.22 1.75
N GLU A 57 -1.10 9.18 2.62
CA GLU A 57 -1.81 10.40 2.25
C GLU A 57 -1.25 11.58 3.04
N PRO A 58 -0.67 12.61 2.37
CA PRO A 58 -0.42 12.66 0.94
C PRO A 58 0.48 11.53 0.44
N HIS A 59 0.56 11.36 -0.88
CA HIS A 59 1.52 10.44 -1.49
C HIS A 59 2.95 10.88 -1.17
N ALA A 60 3.86 9.95 -0.90
CA ALA A 60 5.23 10.30 -0.54
C ALA A 60 5.89 11.25 -1.57
N LYS A 61 5.66 11.05 -2.88
CA LYS A 61 6.19 11.93 -3.92
C LYS A 61 5.63 13.36 -3.85
N GLU A 62 4.37 13.53 -3.45
CA GLU A 62 3.76 14.85 -3.26
C GLU A 62 4.42 15.57 -2.08
N PHE A 63 4.59 14.87 -0.96
CA PHE A 63 5.27 15.42 0.20
C PHE A 63 6.70 15.88 -0.11
N PHE A 64 7.47 15.07 -0.88
CA PHE A 64 8.83 15.44 -1.28
C PHE A 64 8.84 16.60 -2.29
N ALA A 65 7.85 16.69 -3.19
CA ALA A 65 7.74 17.81 -4.11
C ALA A 65 7.44 19.13 -3.39
N GLU A 66 6.65 19.10 -2.32
CA GLU A 66 6.42 20.28 -1.46
C GLU A 66 7.69 20.71 -0.71
N GLU A 67 8.55 19.77 -0.30
CA GLU A 67 9.81 20.08 0.38
C GLU A 67 10.92 20.57 -0.58
N ILE A 68 10.89 20.12 -1.83
CA ILE A 68 11.96 20.38 -2.81
C ILE A 68 11.36 21.06 -4.04
N SER A 69 11.47 22.36 -4.13
CA SER A 69 10.85 23.20 -5.16
C SER A 69 11.20 22.82 -6.61
N SER A 70 12.26 22.07 -6.84
CA SER A 70 12.67 21.59 -8.17
C SER A 70 12.07 20.24 -8.59
N VAL A 71 11.26 19.62 -7.73
CA VAL A 71 10.64 18.31 -7.98
C VAL A 71 9.14 18.48 -8.13
N GLU A 72 8.61 18.09 -9.28
CA GLU A 72 7.15 18.05 -9.47
C GLU A 72 6.56 16.72 -9.00
N ALA A 73 5.42 16.82 -8.31
CA ALA A 73 4.65 15.64 -7.97
C ALA A 73 3.95 15.09 -9.23
N PRO A 74 3.97 13.78 -9.46
CA PRO A 74 3.21 13.22 -10.56
C PRO A 74 1.71 13.46 -10.32
N PRO A 75 0.94 13.84 -11.36
CA PRO A 75 -0.49 14.07 -11.23
C PRO A 75 -1.19 12.80 -10.74
N ARG A 76 -2.18 12.96 -9.87
CA ARG A 76 -3.00 11.84 -9.39
C ARG A 76 -3.87 11.30 -10.51
N ILE A 77 -3.92 9.99 -10.66
CA ILE A 77 -4.89 9.34 -11.56
C ILE A 77 -6.28 9.36 -10.91
N SER A 78 -6.34 9.19 -9.58
CA SER A 78 -7.60 9.24 -8.84
C SER A 78 -7.49 10.04 -7.54
N PRO A 79 -8.49 10.88 -7.22
CA PRO A 79 -8.61 11.49 -5.91
C PRO A 79 -8.72 10.43 -4.80
N TRP A 80 -8.35 10.78 -3.56
CA TRP A 80 -8.37 9.83 -2.44
C TRP A 80 -9.77 9.26 -2.17
N ARG A 81 -10.82 10.04 -2.42
CA ARG A 81 -12.22 9.61 -2.24
C ARG A 81 -12.58 8.49 -3.21
N ASP A 82 -12.22 8.64 -4.49
CA ASP A 82 -12.49 7.63 -5.52
C ASP A 82 -11.68 6.36 -5.28
N LYS A 83 -10.42 6.51 -4.85
CA LYS A 83 -9.58 5.41 -4.37
C LYS A 83 -10.29 4.63 -3.26
N TYR A 84 -10.76 5.32 -2.22
CA TYR A 84 -11.48 4.71 -1.11
C TYR A 84 -12.73 3.95 -1.57
N LEU A 85 -13.58 4.58 -2.41
CA LEU A 85 -14.79 3.96 -2.94
C LEU A 85 -14.49 2.74 -3.79
N SER A 86 -13.44 2.80 -4.62
CA SER A 86 -13.00 1.69 -5.46
C SER A 86 -12.46 0.52 -4.63
N LEU A 87 -11.67 0.79 -3.58
CA LEU A 87 -11.22 -0.23 -2.65
C LEU A 87 -12.40 -0.89 -1.90
N LYS A 88 -13.37 -0.10 -1.45
CA LYS A 88 -14.60 -0.62 -0.83
C LYS A 88 -15.38 -1.53 -1.77
N LYS A 89 -15.58 -1.11 -3.03
CA LYS A 89 -16.22 -1.95 -4.07
C LYS A 89 -15.46 -3.24 -4.36
N SER A 90 -14.13 -3.24 -4.21
CA SER A 90 -13.28 -4.42 -4.37
C SER A 90 -13.24 -5.31 -3.12
N GLY A 91 -14.11 -5.07 -2.15
CA GLY A 91 -14.25 -5.89 -0.97
C GLY A 91 -13.17 -5.69 0.10
N VAL A 92 -12.45 -4.57 0.09
CA VAL A 92 -11.51 -4.22 1.16
C VAL A 92 -12.28 -3.84 2.41
N ASP A 93 -11.97 -4.48 3.54
CA ASP A 93 -12.64 -4.25 4.82
C ASP A 93 -12.11 -3.01 5.54
N VAL A 94 -10.81 -2.77 5.42
CA VAL A 94 -10.13 -1.63 6.06
C VAL A 94 -9.20 -0.92 5.09
N ALA A 95 -9.42 0.37 4.89
CA ALA A 95 -8.47 1.26 4.23
C ALA A 95 -7.73 2.07 5.31
N PHE A 96 -6.42 1.90 5.40
CA PHE A 96 -5.57 2.64 6.32
C PHE A 96 -4.80 3.74 5.59
N PHE A 97 -5.18 4.98 5.86
CA PHE A 97 -4.52 6.20 5.39
C PHE A 97 -3.36 6.54 6.33
N LEU A 98 -2.17 6.15 5.99
CA LEU A 98 -0.97 6.47 6.73
C LEU A 98 -0.55 7.91 6.42
N LYS A 99 -0.57 8.79 7.40
CA LYS A 99 -0.20 10.19 7.20
C LYS A 99 1.29 10.29 6.89
N PHE A 100 1.63 10.64 5.62
CA PHE A 100 3.01 10.91 5.25
C PHE A 100 3.39 12.31 5.72
N ASN A 101 4.36 12.38 6.60
CA ASN A 101 4.87 13.61 7.20
C ASN A 101 6.35 13.44 7.60
N SER A 102 6.96 14.50 8.13
CA SER A 102 8.35 14.46 8.55
C SER A 102 8.67 13.39 9.60
N ASN A 103 7.70 12.98 10.43
CA ASN A 103 7.91 11.88 11.38
C ASN A 103 7.98 10.55 10.65
N LEU A 104 7.03 10.24 9.77
CA LEU A 104 7.03 9.00 8.98
C LEU A 104 8.26 8.93 8.06
N LYS A 105 8.65 10.06 7.43
CA LYS A 105 9.87 10.16 6.60
C LYS A 105 11.14 9.74 7.36
N ARG A 106 11.23 10.07 8.66
CA ARG A 106 12.41 9.78 9.50
C ARG A 106 12.36 8.41 10.18
N MET A 107 11.24 7.70 10.13
CA MET A 107 11.13 6.36 10.74
C MET A 107 12.10 5.38 10.08
N THR A 108 12.88 4.68 10.90
CA THR A 108 13.68 3.56 10.41
C THR A 108 12.78 2.39 9.99
N PRO A 109 13.26 1.44 9.19
CA PRO A 109 12.47 0.26 8.84
C PRO A 109 11.97 -0.51 10.07
N GLU A 110 12.79 -0.61 11.12
CA GLU A 110 12.46 -1.30 12.38
C GLU A 110 11.29 -0.62 13.08
N ILE A 111 11.38 0.69 13.28
CA ILE A 111 10.32 1.48 13.94
C ILE A 111 9.02 1.40 13.13
N PHE A 112 9.09 1.53 11.80
CA PHE A 112 7.91 1.40 10.95
C PHE A 112 7.27 0.02 11.07
N ALA A 113 8.07 -1.04 11.02
CA ALA A 113 7.56 -2.41 11.11
C ALA A 113 6.97 -2.70 12.50
N ASP A 114 7.64 -2.31 13.58
CA ASP A 114 7.17 -2.58 14.94
C ASP A 114 6.00 -1.70 15.36
N GLU A 115 6.08 -0.38 15.14
CA GLU A 115 5.07 0.55 15.63
C GLU A 115 3.84 0.67 14.72
N ILE A 116 4.01 0.48 13.41
CA ILE A 116 2.88 0.55 12.47
C ILE A 116 2.35 -0.85 12.17
N LEU A 117 3.14 -1.72 11.53
CA LEU A 117 2.66 -3.03 11.10
C LEU A 117 2.38 -3.96 12.28
N GLY A 118 3.25 -3.98 13.29
CA GLY A 118 3.11 -4.82 14.47
C GLY A 118 1.87 -4.49 15.32
N ASN A 119 1.36 -3.26 15.20
CA ASN A 119 0.17 -2.82 15.91
C ASN A 119 -1.15 -2.95 15.11
N LEU A 120 -1.13 -3.47 13.88
CA LEU A 120 -2.32 -3.60 13.02
C LEU A 120 -2.91 -5.02 12.98
N GLN A 121 -2.50 -5.92 13.86
CA GLN A 121 -2.99 -7.31 13.93
C GLN A 121 -2.88 -8.06 12.58
N ILE A 122 -1.84 -7.74 11.80
CA ILE A 122 -1.55 -8.37 10.51
C ILE A 122 -1.05 -9.79 10.74
N ARG A 123 -1.62 -10.78 10.03
CA ARG A 123 -1.17 -12.17 9.99
C ARG A 123 -0.55 -12.56 8.66
N SER A 124 -0.91 -11.85 7.60
CA SER A 124 -0.30 -12.01 6.28
C SER A 124 -0.08 -10.63 5.68
N LEU A 125 1.09 -10.39 5.09
CA LEU A 125 1.45 -9.14 4.45
C LEU A 125 1.86 -9.39 3.01
N MET A 126 1.12 -8.85 2.05
CA MET A 126 1.42 -8.97 0.62
C MET A 126 2.09 -7.69 0.12
N ILE A 127 3.27 -7.80 -0.45
CA ILE A 127 4.03 -6.65 -0.99
C ILE A 127 4.75 -7.01 -2.28
N GLY A 128 4.96 -5.99 -3.12
CA GLY A 128 5.79 -6.13 -4.32
C GLY A 128 7.27 -6.32 -3.99
N ASP A 129 8.01 -6.88 -4.91
CA ASP A 129 9.46 -7.08 -4.81
C ASP A 129 10.27 -5.79 -4.87
N ASP A 130 9.71 -4.76 -5.47
CA ASP A 130 10.27 -3.41 -5.57
C ASP A 130 9.86 -2.49 -4.40
N PHE A 131 9.10 -3.02 -3.44
CA PHE A 131 8.64 -2.24 -2.29
C PHE A 131 9.81 -1.81 -1.42
N LYS A 132 9.89 -0.51 -1.17
CA LYS A 132 10.89 0.11 -0.29
C LYS A 132 10.20 1.05 0.69
N PHE A 133 10.65 1.04 1.95
CA PHE A 133 10.07 1.85 3.02
C PHE A 133 11.11 2.28 4.05
N GLY A 134 10.67 3.09 5.01
CA GLY A 134 11.51 3.61 6.06
C GLY A 134 12.49 4.68 5.56
N LYS A 135 13.25 5.24 6.50
CA LYS A 135 14.24 6.27 6.23
C LYS A 135 15.24 5.79 5.18
N ASP A 136 15.51 6.64 4.20
CA ASP A 136 16.45 6.39 3.09
C ASP A 136 16.08 5.13 2.27
N ARG A 137 14.81 4.67 2.33
CA ARG A 137 14.32 3.47 1.64
C ARG A 137 15.10 2.18 1.99
N LYS A 138 15.63 2.09 3.21
CA LYS A 138 16.45 0.96 3.67
C LYS A 138 15.66 -0.31 3.95
N GLY A 139 14.37 -0.19 4.22
CA GLY A 139 13.47 -1.34 4.37
C GLY A 139 13.07 -1.90 3.00
N ASP A 140 13.00 -3.22 2.89
CA ASP A 140 12.61 -3.94 1.69
C ASP A 140 11.86 -5.24 1.99
N PHE A 141 11.61 -6.02 0.95
CA PHE A 141 10.94 -7.32 1.06
C PHE A 141 11.67 -8.26 2.03
N ASN A 142 13.01 -8.40 1.90
CA ASN A 142 13.78 -9.32 2.73
C ASN A 142 13.79 -8.89 4.20
N PHE A 143 13.86 -7.59 4.46
CA PHE A 143 13.70 -7.05 5.80
C PHE A 143 12.35 -7.50 6.41
N LEU A 144 11.24 -7.33 5.68
CA LEU A 144 9.91 -7.70 6.18
C LEU A 144 9.74 -9.21 6.34
N VAL A 145 10.35 -10.03 5.49
CA VAL A 145 10.37 -11.49 5.67
C VAL A 145 11.04 -11.88 6.99
N ASN A 146 12.19 -11.29 7.30
CA ASN A 146 12.91 -11.57 8.56
C ASN A 146 12.13 -11.03 9.77
N TRP A 147 11.59 -9.83 9.68
CA TRP A 147 10.74 -9.26 10.71
C TRP A 147 9.49 -10.12 10.93
N GLY A 148 8.82 -10.54 9.85
CA GLY A 148 7.61 -11.36 9.89
C GLY A 148 7.82 -12.71 10.58
N LYS A 149 8.95 -13.38 10.33
CA LYS A 149 9.32 -14.63 11.02
C LYS A 149 9.32 -14.48 12.55
N ASN A 150 9.82 -13.36 13.04
CA ASN A 150 9.91 -13.08 14.48
C ASN A 150 8.57 -12.65 15.09
N LYS A 151 7.64 -12.15 14.28
CA LYS A 151 6.33 -11.63 14.73
C LYS A 151 5.14 -12.55 14.40
N GLY A 152 5.38 -13.68 13.75
CA GLY A 152 4.32 -14.59 13.31
C GLY A 152 3.47 -14.00 12.17
N VAL A 153 4.09 -13.23 11.27
CA VAL A 153 3.46 -12.62 10.10
C VAL A 153 4.01 -13.29 8.83
N ASP A 154 3.13 -13.86 8.02
CA ASP A 154 3.50 -14.41 6.72
C ASP A 154 3.70 -13.28 5.72
N VAL A 155 4.92 -13.08 5.24
CA VAL A 155 5.21 -12.08 4.21
C VAL A 155 5.23 -12.74 2.84
N LEU A 156 4.32 -12.31 1.98
CA LEU A 156 4.06 -12.90 0.67
C LEU A 156 4.46 -11.90 -0.42
N LYS A 157 5.18 -12.41 -1.42
CA LYS A 157 5.53 -11.62 -2.59
C LYS A 157 4.34 -11.54 -3.54
N THR A 158 4.03 -10.34 -4.04
CA THR A 158 3.09 -10.16 -5.15
C THR A 158 3.84 -10.21 -6.47
N GLU A 159 3.30 -10.94 -7.42
CA GLU A 159 3.86 -10.99 -8.77
C GLU A 159 3.56 -9.69 -9.52
N THR A 160 4.49 -9.30 -10.39
CA THR A 160 4.30 -8.17 -11.28
C THR A 160 3.30 -8.53 -12.37
N PHE A 161 2.16 -7.84 -12.40
CA PHE A 161 1.15 -8.02 -13.44
C PHE A 161 1.61 -7.35 -14.74
N LYS A 162 1.59 -8.11 -15.83
CA LYS A 162 2.02 -7.67 -17.16
C LYS A 162 0.92 -7.88 -18.20
N ILE A 163 0.85 -6.98 -19.16
CA ILE A 163 0.07 -7.11 -20.40
C ILE A 163 1.05 -6.91 -21.56
N ASN A 164 1.08 -7.84 -22.48
CA ASN A 164 2.03 -7.85 -23.62
C ASN A 164 3.49 -7.65 -23.16
N ASP A 165 3.90 -8.43 -22.13
CA ASP A 165 5.22 -8.38 -21.48
C ASP A 165 5.61 -7.04 -20.85
N LYS A 166 4.73 -6.06 -20.86
CA LYS A 166 4.93 -4.77 -20.20
C LYS A 166 4.23 -4.71 -18.86
N ARG A 167 4.95 -4.23 -17.83
CA ARG A 167 4.38 -4.05 -16.48
C ARG A 167 3.23 -3.05 -16.51
N VAL A 168 2.10 -3.40 -15.90
CA VAL A 168 1.00 -2.46 -15.64
C VAL A 168 1.32 -1.65 -14.39
N SER A 169 1.38 -0.32 -14.51
CA SER A 169 1.72 0.58 -13.40
C SER A 169 1.05 1.95 -13.55
N SER A 170 0.88 2.66 -12.44
CA SER A 170 0.37 4.04 -12.48
C SER A 170 1.26 4.98 -13.29
N THR A 171 2.57 4.73 -13.37
CA THR A 171 3.49 5.52 -14.21
C THR A 171 3.14 5.36 -15.69
N ARG A 172 3.00 4.13 -16.17
CA ARG A 172 2.65 3.83 -17.55
C ARG A 172 1.28 4.44 -17.95
N ILE A 173 0.30 4.37 -17.03
CA ILE A 173 -1.02 4.99 -17.27
C ILE A 173 -0.87 6.51 -17.40
N ARG A 174 -0.09 7.17 -16.56
CA ARG A 174 0.14 8.63 -16.68
C ARG A 174 0.82 8.99 -17.99
N GLU A 175 1.83 8.24 -18.40
CA GLU A 175 2.52 8.43 -19.67
C GLU A 175 1.56 8.27 -20.85
N ALA A 176 0.70 7.26 -20.84
CA ALA A 176 -0.33 7.06 -21.87
C ALA A 176 -1.32 8.24 -21.92
N LEU A 177 -1.81 8.69 -20.76
CA LEU A 177 -2.71 9.85 -20.67
C LEU A 177 -2.06 11.16 -21.19
N ILE A 178 -0.80 11.39 -20.85
CA ILE A 178 -0.04 12.58 -21.33
C ILE A 178 0.11 12.54 -22.85
N ASN A 179 0.29 11.35 -23.42
CA ASN A 179 0.45 11.15 -24.86
C ASN A 179 -0.89 10.99 -25.61
N ASN A 180 -2.04 11.16 -24.94
CA ASN A 180 -3.38 10.92 -25.48
C ASN A 180 -3.60 9.49 -26.01
N ASP A 181 -2.85 8.53 -25.50
CA ASP A 181 -3.02 7.10 -25.79
C ASP A 181 -4.03 6.49 -24.81
N PHE A 182 -5.32 6.69 -25.11
CA PHE A 182 -6.41 6.23 -24.25
C PHE A 182 -6.62 4.72 -24.32
N ASP A 183 -6.19 4.07 -25.40
CA ASP A 183 -6.29 2.62 -25.54
C ASP A 183 -5.27 1.93 -24.61
N GLU A 184 -4.07 2.47 -24.49
CA GLU A 184 -3.05 2.01 -23.56
C GLU A 184 -3.41 2.34 -22.09
N ALA A 185 -4.09 3.46 -21.84
CA ALA A 185 -4.49 3.89 -20.50
C ALA A 185 -5.67 3.09 -19.93
N LYS A 186 -6.48 2.45 -20.78
CA LYS A 186 -7.72 1.75 -20.43
C LYS A 186 -7.47 0.33 -19.91
#